data_1ef8f70357ea553dea84995fe6d97705
#
_entry.id   1ef8f70357ea553dea84995fe6d97705
#
_cell.length_a   1.000
_cell.length_b   1.000
_cell.length_c   1.000
_cell.angle_alpha   90.00
_cell.angle_beta   90.00
_cell.angle_gamma   90.00
#
_symmetry.space_group_name_H-M   'P 1'
#
loop_
_entity.id
_entity.type
_entity.pdbx_description
1 polymer ?
#
loop_
_entity_poly.entity_id
_entity_poly.type
_entity_poly.pdbx_seq_one_letter_code
_entity_poly.pdbx_strand_id
1 'polypeptide(L)'
;MLRLKDVHAGYGKAVVLHGISLEVRDQEVVALVGPNGAGKTTTLRCITGEVPLVGGEVEYNDKNISGTLVQDVVSFGISCSPEGRNVFGNLTVYENLRMGGFLVKDRALIAERIDWIFSLFPRLAERRSQLAESLSGGEQQMLAIGRAVMSGPSLLLLDEPSLGVAPVIVDAIYEKIVEISKAGAAVLVVEQNVGLALDIAARAYVMESGEIHLSGPSAELLSDSYILDTYLGVK
;
A
#
# COMPACT_ATOMS: atom_id res chain seq x y z
N MET A 1 -7.49 8.77 -11.66
CA MET A 1 -6.98 8.38 -10.34
C MET A 1 -5.47 8.62 -10.20
N LEU A 2 -4.57 7.65 -10.03
CA LEU A 2 -3.10 7.85 -9.97
C LEU A 2 -2.45 7.49 -11.31
N ARG A 3 -1.51 8.32 -11.79
CA ARG A 3 -0.63 8.02 -12.92
C ARG A 3 0.79 8.49 -12.62
N LEU A 4 1.75 7.62 -12.84
CA LEU A 4 3.16 7.95 -12.93
C LEU A 4 3.55 7.96 -14.42
N LYS A 5 4.24 9.00 -14.87
CA LYS A 5 4.65 9.18 -16.26
C LYS A 5 6.14 9.42 -16.33
N ASP A 6 6.87 8.45 -16.85
CA ASP A 6 8.32 8.50 -17.05
C ASP A 6 9.09 8.96 -15.80
N VAL A 7 8.74 8.40 -14.63
CA VAL A 7 9.26 8.84 -13.34
C VAL A 7 10.70 8.36 -13.14
N HIS A 8 11.59 9.33 -12.95
CA HIS A 8 12.97 9.13 -12.56
C HIS A 8 13.17 9.69 -11.15
N ALA A 9 13.74 8.91 -10.24
CA ALA A 9 13.95 9.32 -8.85
C ALA A 9 15.05 8.52 -8.18
N GLY A 10 15.54 9.03 -7.05
CA GLY A 10 16.58 8.34 -6.28
C GLY A 10 17.04 9.12 -5.06
N TYR A 11 18.16 8.69 -4.49
CA TYR A 11 18.70 9.23 -3.24
C TYR A 11 20.08 9.90 -3.51
N GLY A 12 20.13 11.21 -3.34
CA GLY A 12 21.34 11.98 -3.59
C GLY A 12 21.79 11.87 -5.05
N LYS A 13 22.91 11.20 -5.33
CA LYS A 13 23.42 10.98 -6.70
C LYS A 13 23.01 9.63 -7.30
N ALA A 14 22.43 8.74 -6.49
CA ALA A 14 22.03 7.41 -6.93
C ALA A 14 20.58 7.46 -7.48
N VAL A 15 20.42 7.28 -8.78
CA VAL A 15 19.12 7.10 -9.42
C VAL A 15 18.68 5.65 -9.18
N VAL A 16 17.43 5.47 -8.75
CA VAL A 16 16.84 4.17 -8.43
C VAL A 16 15.69 3.85 -9.39
N LEU A 17 14.94 4.85 -9.82
CA LEU A 17 13.85 4.70 -10.78
C LEU A 17 14.27 5.28 -12.13
N HIS A 18 14.11 4.48 -13.18
CA HIS A 18 14.60 4.75 -14.52
C HIS A 18 13.45 4.87 -15.54
N GLY A 19 12.56 5.85 -15.34
CA GLY A 19 11.47 6.13 -16.29
C GLY A 19 10.24 5.23 -16.08
N ILE A 20 9.86 4.94 -14.83
CA ILE A 20 8.69 4.11 -14.58
C ILE A 20 7.39 4.81 -14.91
N SER A 21 6.49 4.05 -15.54
CA SER A 21 5.13 4.48 -15.84
C SER A 21 4.13 3.44 -15.35
N LEU A 22 3.17 3.86 -14.53
CA LEU A 22 2.08 3.00 -14.05
C LEU A 22 0.83 3.82 -13.78
N GLU A 23 -0.31 3.16 -13.76
CA GLU A 23 -1.59 3.77 -13.39
C GLU A 23 -2.37 2.92 -12.39
N VAL A 24 -3.13 3.57 -11.53
CA VAL A 24 -4.13 2.93 -10.65
C VAL A 24 -5.45 3.65 -10.88
N ARG A 25 -6.49 2.89 -11.26
CA ARG A 25 -7.83 3.40 -11.50
C ARG A 25 -8.65 3.42 -10.22
N ASP A 26 -9.80 4.08 -10.29
CA ASP A 26 -10.73 4.11 -9.15
C ASP A 26 -11.21 2.70 -8.80
N GLN A 27 -11.25 2.40 -7.51
CA GLN A 27 -11.73 1.12 -6.97
C GLN A 27 -11.00 -0.12 -7.53
N GLU A 28 -9.75 0.04 -7.96
CA GLU A 28 -8.92 -1.02 -8.49
C GLU A 28 -7.84 -1.42 -7.48
N VAL A 29 -7.57 -2.71 -7.37
CA VAL A 29 -6.37 -3.22 -6.71
C VAL A 29 -5.31 -3.44 -7.78
N VAL A 30 -4.19 -2.75 -7.67
CA VAL A 30 -3.03 -2.89 -8.57
C VAL A 30 -1.85 -3.35 -7.75
N ALA A 31 -1.10 -4.31 -8.28
CA ALA A 31 0.13 -4.76 -7.66
C ALA A 31 1.37 -4.19 -8.37
N LEU A 32 2.38 -3.79 -7.59
CA LEU A 32 3.73 -3.52 -8.05
C LEU A 32 4.65 -4.56 -7.40
N VAL A 33 5.10 -5.53 -8.19
CA VAL A 33 5.84 -6.68 -7.69
C VAL A 33 7.26 -6.70 -8.22
N GLY A 34 8.15 -7.38 -7.51
CA GLY A 34 9.54 -7.54 -7.91
C GLY A 34 10.47 -7.85 -6.74
N PRO A 35 11.75 -8.16 -7.01
CA PRO A 35 12.71 -8.50 -5.97
C PRO A 35 13.04 -7.32 -5.06
N ASN A 36 13.71 -7.62 -3.94
CA ASN A 36 14.23 -6.58 -3.06
C ASN A 36 15.25 -5.70 -3.81
N GLY A 37 15.14 -4.39 -3.59
CA GLY A 37 15.98 -3.40 -4.29
C GLY A 37 15.51 -3.03 -5.71
N ALA A 38 14.40 -3.60 -6.21
CA ALA A 38 13.87 -3.23 -7.53
C ALA A 38 13.39 -1.77 -7.64
N GLY A 39 13.14 -1.08 -6.51
CA GLY A 39 12.67 0.30 -6.51
C GLY A 39 11.21 0.47 -6.05
N LYS A 40 10.54 -0.60 -5.63
CA LYS A 40 9.12 -0.62 -5.24
C LYS A 40 8.78 0.40 -4.15
N THR A 41 9.46 0.35 -3.00
CA THR A 41 9.28 1.33 -1.90
C THR A 41 9.62 2.75 -2.34
N THR A 42 10.65 2.91 -3.22
CA THR A 42 11.01 4.22 -3.76
C THR A 42 9.87 4.79 -4.62
N THR A 43 9.16 3.94 -5.36
CA THR A 43 7.96 4.33 -6.11
C THR A 43 6.88 4.88 -5.18
N LEU A 44 6.56 4.18 -4.08
CA LEU A 44 5.60 4.68 -3.09
C LEU A 44 6.06 6.01 -2.48
N ARG A 45 7.36 6.14 -2.16
CA ARG A 45 7.92 7.37 -1.60
C ARG A 45 7.91 8.55 -2.57
N CYS A 46 7.95 8.31 -3.88
CA CYS A 46 7.73 9.36 -4.88
C CYS A 46 6.27 9.83 -4.88
N ILE A 47 5.32 8.91 -4.76
CA ILE A 47 3.89 9.23 -4.69
C ILE A 47 3.57 10.01 -3.40
N THR A 48 4.19 9.63 -2.27
CA THR A 48 3.98 10.31 -0.97
C THR A 48 4.79 11.60 -0.81
N GLY A 49 5.67 11.93 -1.78
CA GLY A 49 6.49 13.15 -1.73
C GLY A 49 7.73 13.05 -0.82
N GLU A 50 8.06 11.85 -0.30
CA GLU A 50 9.25 11.61 0.52
C GLU A 50 10.55 11.61 -0.30
N VAL A 51 10.46 11.20 -1.57
CA VAL A 51 11.59 11.18 -2.51
C VAL A 51 11.28 12.12 -3.67
N PRO A 52 12.14 13.13 -3.91
CA PRO A 52 11.95 14.06 -5.01
C PRO A 52 12.17 13.38 -6.36
N LEU A 53 11.39 13.78 -7.36
CA LEU A 53 11.60 13.34 -8.73
C LEU A 53 12.83 14.05 -9.35
N VAL A 54 13.57 13.32 -10.15
CA VAL A 54 14.64 13.84 -11.04
C VAL A 54 14.07 14.12 -12.42
N GLY A 55 13.01 13.40 -12.83
CA GLY A 55 12.30 13.57 -14.08
C GLY A 55 10.93 12.90 -14.05
N GLY A 56 10.11 13.18 -15.05
CA GLY A 56 8.74 12.68 -15.12
C GLY A 56 7.77 13.41 -14.20
N GLU A 57 6.59 12.84 -14.03
CA GLU A 57 5.54 13.45 -13.21
C GLU A 57 4.67 12.39 -12.50
N VAL A 58 4.11 12.77 -11.36
CA VAL A 58 3.06 12.04 -10.64
C VAL A 58 1.77 12.84 -10.72
N GLU A 59 0.74 12.26 -11.30
CA GLU A 59 -0.60 12.84 -11.38
C GLU A 59 -1.56 12.07 -10.48
N TYR A 60 -2.41 12.80 -9.78
CA TYR A 60 -3.51 12.26 -8.99
C TYR A 60 -4.78 13.06 -9.24
N ASN A 61 -5.85 12.38 -9.67
CA ASN A 61 -7.12 13.01 -10.06
C ASN A 61 -6.92 14.19 -11.05
N ASP A 62 -6.13 13.93 -12.10
CA ASP A 62 -5.78 14.88 -13.17
C ASP A 62 -5.04 16.15 -12.70
N LYS A 63 -4.45 16.09 -11.50
CA LYS A 63 -3.58 17.14 -10.95
C LYS A 63 -2.16 16.60 -10.81
N ASN A 64 -1.19 17.37 -11.26
CA ASN A 64 0.22 17.08 -10.97
C ASN A 64 0.48 17.31 -9.47
N ILE A 65 0.90 16.26 -8.77
CA ILE A 65 1.27 16.30 -7.35
C ILE A 65 2.76 16.11 -7.12
N SER A 66 3.58 16.14 -8.18
CA SER A 66 5.03 16.03 -8.08
C SER A 66 5.59 17.11 -7.17
N GLY A 67 6.43 16.72 -6.21
CA GLY A 67 7.05 17.64 -5.25
C GLY A 67 6.11 18.19 -4.18
N THR A 68 4.90 17.66 -4.05
CA THR A 68 4.01 17.97 -2.91
C THR A 68 4.65 17.52 -1.61
N LEU A 69 4.50 18.30 -0.55
CA LEU A 69 5.01 17.94 0.77
C LEU A 69 4.24 16.73 1.34
N VAL A 70 4.97 15.85 2.00
CA VAL A 70 4.41 14.61 2.59
C VAL A 70 3.14 14.87 3.42
N GLN A 71 3.14 15.92 4.23
CA GLN A 71 2.01 16.32 5.07
C GLN A 71 0.75 16.71 4.30
N ASP A 72 0.90 17.15 3.03
CA ASP A 72 -0.21 17.61 2.19
C ASP A 72 -0.79 16.47 1.36
N VAL A 73 -0.03 15.39 1.13
CA VAL A 73 -0.46 14.22 0.33
C VAL A 73 -1.72 13.59 0.92
N VAL A 74 -1.79 13.48 2.25
CA VAL A 74 -2.98 12.91 2.94
C VAL A 74 -4.23 13.74 2.66
N SER A 75 -4.10 15.06 2.51
CA SER A 75 -5.22 15.96 2.21
C SER A 75 -5.83 15.72 0.81
N PHE A 76 -5.08 15.09 -0.10
CA PHE A 76 -5.58 14.67 -1.41
C PHE A 76 -6.35 13.35 -1.37
N GLY A 77 -6.40 12.68 -0.20
CA GLY A 77 -7.03 11.38 -0.07
C GLY A 77 -6.11 10.20 -0.38
N ILE A 78 -4.78 10.41 -0.29
CA ILE A 78 -3.78 9.35 -0.41
C ILE A 78 -3.29 8.99 0.98
N SER A 79 -3.31 7.72 1.35
CA SER A 79 -2.77 7.21 2.61
C SER A 79 -1.82 6.06 2.37
N CYS A 80 -0.82 5.91 3.23
CA CYS A 80 0.20 4.88 3.11
C CYS A 80 0.33 4.08 4.41
N SER A 81 0.39 2.75 4.29
CA SER A 81 0.90 1.86 5.33
C SER A 81 2.31 1.44 4.91
N PRO A 82 3.36 2.01 5.50
CA PRO A 82 4.74 1.73 5.13
C PRO A 82 5.18 0.35 5.61
N GLU A 83 6.28 -0.13 5.04
CA GLU A 83 6.99 -1.33 5.50
C GLU A 83 7.34 -1.22 7.00
N GLY A 84 7.35 -2.35 7.70
CA GLY A 84 7.74 -2.42 9.12
C GLY A 84 6.62 -2.03 10.09
N ARG A 85 5.36 -1.95 9.63
CA ARG A 85 4.14 -1.71 10.45
C ARG A 85 4.08 -0.32 11.09
N ASN A 86 5.17 0.15 11.72
CA ASN A 86 5.31 1.48 12.33
C ASN A 86 4.13 1.90 13.24
N VAL A 87 3.61 0.93 14.03
CA VAL A 87 2.58 1.22 15.03
C VAL A 87 3.17 2.02 16.20
N PHE A 88 2.36 2.87 16.81
CA PHE A 88 2.76 3.58 18.03
C PHE A 88 2.67 2.61 19.21
N GLY A 89 3.78 1.94 19.57
CA GLY A 89 3.84 0.87 20.54
C GLY A 89 3.25 1.22 21.89
N ASN A 90 3.52 2.44 22.39
CA ASN A 90 3.04 2.97 23.68
C ASN A 90 1.58 3.42 23.66
N LEU A 91 0.90 3.39 22.52
CA LEU A 91 -0.52 3.68 22.41
C LEU A 91 -1.31 2.37 22.30
N THR A 92 -2.54 2.40 22.79
CA THR A 92 -3.48 1.31 22.62
C THR A 92 -3.89 1.13 21.14
N VAL A 93 -4.49 0.00 20.80
CA VAL A 93 -5.11 -0.24 19.48
C VAL A 93 -6.06 0.90 19.11
N TYR A 94 -6.96 1.26 20.02
CA TYR A 94 -7.93 2.32 19.81
C TYR A 94 -7.27 3.68 19.57
N GLU A 95 -6.24 4.03 20.33
CA GLU A 95 -5.51 5.29 20.18
C GLU A 95 -4.72 5.32 18.87
N ASN A 96 -4.10 4.21 18.46
CA ASN A 96 -3.46 4.10 17.15
C ASN A 96 -4.44 4.39 16.01
N LEU A 97 -5.63 3.80 16.04
CA LEU A 97 -6.67 4.07 15.02
C LEU A 97 -7.07 5.55 15.05
N ARG A 98 -7.30 6.13 16.22
CA ARG A 98 -7.61 7.56 16.33
C ARG A 98 -6.53 8.46 15.74
N MET A 99 -5.26 8.12 15.89
CA MET A 99 -4.16 8.86 15.27
C MET A 99 -4.24 8.86 13.75
N GLY A 100 -4.67 7.74 13.12
CA GLY A 100 -4.91 7.69 11.68
C GLY A 100 -6.01 8.63 11.19
N GLY A 101 -6.98 8.92 12.06
CA GLY A 101 -8.07 9.88 11.79
C GLY A 101 -7.76 11.32 12.18
N PHE A 102 -6.50 11.69 12.45
CA PHE A 102 -6.12 13.01 12.99
C PHE A 102 -6.64 14.21 12.18
N LEU A 103 -6.70 14.08 10.85
CA LEU A 103 -7.22 15.13 9.95
C LEU A 103 -8.76 15.14 9.83
N VAL A 104 -9.44 14.12 10.33
CA VAL A 104 -10.91 14.02 10.29
C VAL A 104 -11.50 14.84 11.42
N LYS A 105 -12.25 15.89 11.09
CA LYS A 105 -12.83 16.80 12.09
C LYS A 105 -14.12 16.26 12.71
N ASP A 106 -14.85 15.45 11.97
CA ASP A 106 -16.13 14.88 12.42
C ASP A 106 -15.89 13.69 13.35
N ARG A 107 -16.28 13.85 14.62
CA ARG A 107 -16.15 12.81 15.65
C ARG A 107 -17.05 11.61 15.42
N ALA A 108 -18.23 11.81 14.83
CA ALA A 108 -19.14 10.73 14.52
C ALA A 108 -18.56 9.84 13.41
N LEU A 109 -18.00 10.46 12.38
CA LEU A 109 -17.31 9.74 11.30
C LEU A 109 -16.07 8.98 11.79
N ILE A 110 -15.32 9.54 12.77
CA ILE A 110 -14.21 8.80 13.40
C ILE A 110 -14.74 7.53 14.10
N ALA A 111 -15.83 7.64 14.85
CA ALA A 111 -16.41 6.48 15.55
C ALA A 111 -16.91 5.42 14.56
N GLU A 112 -17.64 5.83 13.52
CA GLU A 112 -18.11 4.95 12.45
C GLU A 112 -16.95 4.19 11.77
N ARG A 113 -15.86 4.90 11.45
CA ARG A 113 -14.68 4.27 10.82
C ARG A 113 -13.97 3.31 11.76
N ILE A 114 -13.86 3.61 13.04
CA ILE A 114 -13.30 2.68 14.03
C ILE A 114 -14.16 1.42 14.11
N ASP A 115 -15.48 1.55 14.17
CA ASP A 115 -16.38 0.41 14.23
C ASP A 115 -16.30 -0.43 12.95
N TRP A 116 -16.16 0.21 11.79
CA TRP A 116 -15.94 -0.50 10.54
C TRP A 116 -14.59 -1.24 10.53
N ILE A 117 -13.49 -0.61 10.97
CA ILE A 117 -12.19 -1.27 11.06
C ILE A 117 -12.23 -2.45 12.05
N PHE A 118 -12.94 -2.32 13.16
CA PHE A 118 -13.14 -3.44 14.09
C PHE A 118 -14.00 -4.56 13.50
N SER A 119 -14.90 -4.26 12.58
CA SER A 119 -15.64 -5.28 11.81
C SER A 119 -14.75 -5.98 10.79
N LEU A 120 -13.82 -5.26 10.14
CA LEU A 120 -12.82 -5.83 9.25
C LEU A 120 -11.81 -6.73 10.00
N PHE A 121 -11.37 -6.29 11.18
CA PHE A 121 -10.35 -6.94 11.99
C PHE A 121 -10.88 -7.23 13.42
N PRO A 122 -11.72 -8.27 13.63
CA PRO A 122 -12.32 -8.55 14.94
C PRO A 122 -11.30 -8.76 16.06
N ARG A 123 -10.09 -9.26 15.73
CA ARG A 123 -8.99 -9.41 16.70
C ARG A 123 -8.53 -8.09 17.29
N LEU A 124 -8.58 -7.01 16.51
CA LEU A 124 -8.27 -5.66 17.02
C LEU A 124 -9.39 -5.15 17.95
N ALA A 125 -10.64 -5.48 17.68
CA ALA A 125 -11.76 -5.12 18.55
C ALA A 125 -11.64 -5.77 19.93
N GLU A 126 -11.30 -7.07 19.98
CA GLU A 126 -11.05 -7.82 21.22
C GLU A 126 -9.92 -7.20 22.07
N ARG A 127 -8.96 -6.53 21.42
CA ARG A 127 -7.75 -5.97 22.03
C ARG A 127 -7.72 -4.44 22.04
N ARG A 128 -8.87 -3.80 21.88
CA ARG A 128 -8.98 -2.33 21.69
C ARG A 128 -8.23 -1.48 22.71
N SER A 129 -8.12 -1.93 23.96
CA SER A 129 -7.42 -1.25 25.06
C SER A 129 -6.02 -1.80 25.34
N GLN A 130 -5.54 -2.75 24.54
CA GLN A 130 -4.20 -3.33 24.66
C GLN A 130 -3.18 -2.42 23.98
N LEU A 131 -1.96 -2.33 24.55
CA LEU A 131 -0.85 -1.59 23.93
C LEU A 131 -0.41 -2.27 22.64
N ALA A 132 -0.15 -1.47 21.60
CA ALA A 132 0.18 -1.98 20.28
C ALA A 132 1.50 -2.78 20.24
N GLU A 133 2.48 -2.47 21.10
CA GLU A 133 3.74 -3.22 21.20
C GLU A 133 3.54 -4.68 21.67
N SER A 134 2.46 -4.97 22.41
CA SER A 134 2.16 -6.31 22.92
C SER A 134 1.36 -7.18 21.95
N LEU A 135 0.97 -6.65 20.79
CA LEU A 135 0.30 -7.39 19.74
C LEU A 135 1.26 -8.32 18.99
N SER A 136 0.73 -9.41 18.45
CA SER A 136 1.46 -10.23 17.47
C SER A 136 1.77 -9.44 16.19
N GLY A 137 2.77 -9.90 15.44
CA GLY A 137 3.17 -9.24 14.20
C GLY A 137 2.04 -9.08 13.17
N GLY A 138 1.17 -10.09 13.06
CA GLY A 138 -0.01 -10.01 12.17
C GLY A 138 -1.05 -9.01 12.67
N GLU A 139 -1.31 -8.95 13.99
CA GLU A 139 -2.21 -7.96 14.59
C GLU A 139 -1.67 -6.53 14.45
N GLN A 140 -0.34 -6.34 14.58
CA GLN A 140 0.29 -5.05 14.31
C GLN A 140 0.15 -4.63 12.84
N GLN A 141 0.23 -5.59 11.91
CA GLN A 141 0.02 -5.33 10.48
C GLN A 141 -1.43 -4.92 10.20
N MET A 142 -2.40 -5.64 10.76
CA MET A 142 -3.82 -5.25 10.69
C MET A 142 -4.06 -3.85 11.25
N LEU A 143 -3.41 -3.52 12.37
CA LEU A 143 -3.50 -2.21 13.00
C LEU A 143 -2.88 -1.10 12.13
N ALA A 144 -1.74 -1.36 11.48
CA ALA A 144 -1.09 -0.42 10.57
C ALA A 144 -1.99 -0.10 9.35
N ILE A 145 -2.56 -1.15 8.74
CA ILE A 145 -3.53 -0.98 7.64
C ILE A 145 -4.78 -0.24 8.13
N GLY A 146 -5.38 -0.67 9.25
CA GLY A 146 -6.53 0.00 9.85
C GLY A 146 -6.28 1.48 10.10
N ARG A 147 -5.10 1.83 10.64
CA ARG A 147 -4.69 3.22 10.86
C ARG A 147 -4.60 4.03 9.56
N ALA A 148 -4.07 3.45 8.50
CA ALA A 148 -4.02 4.11 7.19
C ALA A 148 -5.42 4.35 6.61
N VAL A 149 -6.35 3.43 6.83
CA VAL A 149 -7.73 3.53 6.36
C VAL A 149 -8.56 4.56 7.14
N MET A 150 -8.18 4.90 8.37
CA MET A 150 -8.90 5.87 9.23
C MET A 150 -9.05 7.26 8.60
N SER A 151 -8.14 7.70 7.73
CA SER A 151 -8.28 8.97 7.00
C SER A 151 -9.44 8.95 5.98
N GLY A 152 -9.93 7.76 5.59
CA GLY A 152 -10.89 7.55 4.50
C GLY A 152 -10.28 7.82 3.14
N PRO A 153 -9.18 7.15 2.80
CA PRO A 153 -8.45 7.44 1.58
C PRO A 153 -9.22 7.00 0.33
N SER A 154 -9.10 7.76 -0.74
CA SER A 154 -9.49 7.32 -2.08
C SER A 154 -8.41 6.44 -2.73
N LEU A 155 -7.13 6.58 -2.28
CA LEU A 155 -6.01 5.74 -2.68
C LEU A 155 -5.23 5.28 -1.45
N LEU A 156 -5.15 3.97 -1.26
CA LEU A 156 -4.38 3.31 -0.21
C LEU A 156 -3.12 2.70 -0.82
N LEU A 157 -1.97 3.09 -0.28
CA LEU A 157 -0.66 2.54 -0.63
C LEU A 157 -0.23 1.56 0.46
N LEU A 158 0.16 0.35 0.08
CA LEU A 158 0.58 -0.71 1.00
C LEU A 158 1.97 -1.20 0.62
N ASP A 159 2.94 -1.07 1.54
CA ASP A 159 4.31 -1.50 1.32
C ASP A 159 4.58 -2.81 2.06
N GLU A 160 4.71 -3.89 1.31
CA GLU A 160 4.99 -5.26 1.75
C GLU A 160 4.11 -5.72 2.93
N PRO A 161 2.77 -5.71 2.80
CA PRO A 161 1.87 -6.04 3.90
C PRO A 161 1.98 -7.50 4.38
N SER A 162 2.58 -8.41 3.60
CA SER A 162 2.81 -9.80 3.98
C SER A 162 4.10 -10.02 4.77
N LEU A 163 5.03 -9.04 4.78
CA LEU A 163 6.37 -9.22 5.32
C LEU A 163 6.36 -9.52 6.82
N GLY A 164 6.97 -10.64 7.20
CA GLY A 164 7.09 -11.06 8.60
C GLY A 164 5.74 -11.40 9.27
N VAL A 165 4.74 -11.75 8.48
CA VAL A 165 3.43 -12.22 8.93
C VAL A 165 3.30 -13.72 8.66
N ALA A 166 2.66 -14.44 9.59
CA ALA A 166 2.42 -15.88 9.41
C ALA A 166 1.45 -16.12 8.22
N PRO A 167 1.68 -17.16 7.39
CA PRO A 167 0.91 -17.38 6.17
C PRO A 167 -0.61 -17.34 6.36
N VAL A 168 -1.14 -18.02 7.38
CA VAL A 168 -2.59 -18.03 7.67
C VAL A 168 -3.18 -16.65 7.97
N ILE A 169 -2.37 -15.71 8.44
CA ILE A 169 -2.78 -14.33 8.70
C ILE A 169 -2.66 -13.48 7.44
N VAL A 170 -1.70 -13.81 6.56
CA VAL A 170 -1.52 -13.12 5.29
C VAL A 170 -2.80 -13.21 4.45
N ASP A 171 -3.36 -14.41 4.28
CA ASP A 171 -4.59 -14.60 3.51
C ASP A 171 -5.74 -13.73 4.06
N ALA A 172 -5.90 -13.72 5.39
CA ALA A 172 -6.91 -12.88 6.02
C ALA A 172 -6.68 -11.38 5.78
N ILE A 173 -5.43 -10.90 5.79
CA ILE A 173 -5.10 -9.51 5.49
C ILE A 173 -5.46 -9.17 4.03
N TYR A 174 -5.13 -10.05 3.09
CA TYR A 174 -5.38 -9.83 1.67
C TYR A 174 -6.88 -9.81 1.34
N GLU A 175 -7.67 -10.68 1.96
CA GLU A 175 -9.13 -10.59 1.88
C GLU A 175 -9.65 -9.21 2.34
N LYS A 176 -9.10 -8.67 3.42
CA LYS A 176 -9.51 -7.34 3.93
C LYS A 176 -9.04 -6.19 3.03
N ILE A 177 -7.90 -6.32 2.35
CA ILE A 177 -7.46 -5.35 1.33
C ILE A 177 -8.49 -5.29 0.19
N VAL A 178 -8.98 -6.45 -0.27
CA VAL A 178 -10.06 -6.52 -1.28
C VAL A 178 -11.36 -5.89 -0.77
N GLU A 179 -11.74 -6.15 0.50
CA GLU A 179 -12.93 -5.52 1.10
C GLU A 179 -12.80 -4.00 1.18
N ILE A 180 -11.61 -3.48 1.54
CA ILE A 180 -11.32 -2.04 1.56
C ILE A 180 -11.46 -1.44 0.16
N SER A 181 -10.96 -2.13 -0.86
CA SER A 181 -11.10 -1.67 -2.25
C SER A 181 -12.57 -1.65 -2.69
N LYS A 182 -13.35 -2.68 -2.38
CA LYS A 182 -14.80 -2.73 -2.66
C LYS A 182 -15.59 -1.65 -1.92
N ALA A 183 -15.09 -1.17 -0.77
CA ALA A 183 -15.68 -0.06 -0.04
C ALA A 183 -15.38 1.32 -0.66
N GLY A 184 -14.60 1.39 -1.75
CA GLY A 184 -14.41 2.60 -2.55
C GLY A 184 -12.97 3.09 -2.68
N ALA A 185 -12.00 2.53 -1.96
CA ALA A 185 -10.60 2.91 -2.11
C ALA A 185 -9.93 2.17 -3.28
N ALA A 186 -9.17 2.89 -4.11
CA ALA A 186 -8.18 2.24 -4.95
C ALA A 186 -7.00 1.79 -4.09
N VAL A 187 -6.34 0.69 -4.45
CA VAL A 187 -5.20 0.16 -3.69
C VAL A 187 -4.01 -0.07 -4.63
N LEU A 188 -2.85 0.44 -4.26
CA LEU A 188 -1.57 0.04 -4.81
C LEU A 188 -0.84 -0.78 -3.76
N VAL A 189 -0.72 -2.08 -3.98
CA VAL A 189 0.03 -2.98 -3.12
C VAL A 189 1.40 -3.25 -3.72
N VAL A 190 2.44 -3.02 -2.93
CA VAL A 190 3.83 -3.35 -3.28
C VAL A 190 4.20 -4.64 -2.58
N GLU A 191 4.72 -5.62 -3.32
CA GLU A 191 5.02 -6.93 -2.77
C GLU A 191 6.24 -7.59 -3.41
N GLN A 192 6.93 -8.42 -2.62
CA GLN A 192 7.94 -9.34 -3.13
C GLN A 192 7.30 -10.68 -3.52
N ASN A 193 6.26 -11.11 -2.83
CA ASN A 193 5.55 -12.35 -3.16
C ASN A 193 4.58 -12.11 -4.33
N VAL A 194 5.04 -12.46 -5.53
CA VAL A 194 4.30 -12.22 -6.78
C VAL A 194 2.96 -12.98 -6.78
N GLY A 195 2.95 -14.25 -6.36
CA GLY A 195 1.73 -15.07 -6.35
C GLY A 195 0.62 -14.42 -5.51
N LEU A 196 0.92 -14.09 -4.25
CA LEU A 196 -0.04 -13.45 -3.35
C LEU A 196 -0.59 -12.12 -3.90
N ALA A 197 0.28 -11.30 -4.49
CA ALA A 197 -0.14 -10.02 -5.02
C ALA A 197 -1.03 -10.15 -6.26
N LEU A 198 -0.70 -11.09 -7.15
CA LEU A 198 -1.48 -11.36 -8.38
C LEU A 198 -2.85 -11.96 -8.07
N ASP A 199 -3.00 -12.73 -6.98
CA ASP A 199 -4.28 -13.34 -6.59
C ASP A 199 -5.37 -12.31 -6.26
N ILE A 200 -4.99 -11.13 -5.77
CA ILE A 200 -5.96 -10.08 -5.37
C ILE A 200 -6.03 -8.91 -6.35
N ALA A 201 -4.99 -8.70 -7.15
CA ALA A 201 -4.90 -7.53 -8.02
C ALA A 201 -5.62 -7.78 -9.37
N ALA A 202 -6.29 -6.75 -9.87
CA ALA A 202 -6.86 -6.77 -11.22
C ALA A 202 -5.75 -6.71 -12.28
N ARG A 203 -4.72 -5.91 -12.02
CA ARG A 203 -3.54 -5.71 -12.88
C ARG A 203 -2.28 -5.63 -12.03
N ALA A 204 -1.16 -5.95 -12.66
CA ALA A 204 0.14 -5.79 -11.99
C ALA A 204 1.21 -5.23 -12.92
N TYR A 205 2.22 -4.69 -12.28
CA TYR A 205 3.48 -4.24 -12.85
C TYR A 205 4.61 -5.03 -12.20
N VAL A 206 5.46 -5.64 -13.01
CA VAL A 206 6.66 -6.35 -12.57
C VAL A 206 7.84 -5.42 -12.70
N MET A 207 8.49 -5.13 -11.60
CA MET A 207 9.57 -4.16 -11.51
C MET A 207 10.91 -4.84 -11.24
N GLU A 208 11.91 -4.49 -12.02
CA GLU A 208 13.30 -4.97 -11.87
C GLU A 208 14.27 -3.81 -12.10
N SER A 209 15.25 -3.69 -11.22
CA SER A 209 16.33 -2.70 -11.37
C SER A 209 15.88 -1.27 -11.71
N GLY A 210 14.75 -0.85 -11.15
CA GLY A 210 14.23 0.51 -11.34
C GLY A 210 13.37 0.71 -12.59
N GLU A 211 13.03 -0.34 -13.33
CA GLU A 211 12.23 -0.29 -14.55
C GLU A 211 11.02 -1.23 -14.47
N ILE A 212 9.96 -0.95 -15.22
CA ILE A 212 8.84 -1.87 -15.41
C ILE A 212 9.20 -2.84 -16.54
N HIS A 213 9.39 -4.11 -16.18
CA HIS A 213 9.74 -5.17 -17.10
C HIS A 213 8.53 -5.75 -17.81
N LEU A 214 7.45 -6.03 -17.06
CA LEU A 214 6.17 -6.54 -17.56
C LEU A 214 5.02 -5.79 -16.91
N SER A 215 3.89 -5.71 -17.60
CA SER A 215 2.65 -5.21 -17.02
C SER A 215 1.44 -5.78 -17.76
N GLY A 216 0.34 -6.00 -17.06
CA GLY A 216 -0.89 -6.49 -17.65
C GLY A 216 -1.93 -6.94 -16.63
N PRO A 217 -3.04 -7.50 -17.09
CA PRO A 217 -4.02 -8.17 -16.23
C PRO A 217 -3.35 -9.30 -15.43
N SER A 218 -3.66 -9.40 -14.13
CA SER A 218 -3.04 -10.40 -13.26
C SER A 218 -3.26 -11.83 -13.75
N ALA A 219 -4.44 -12.12 -14.31
CA ALA A 219 -4.75 -13.43 -14.85
C ALA A 219 -3.84 -13.83 -16.04
N GLU A 220 -3.40 -12.86 -16.84
CA GLU A 220 -2.47 -13.10 -17.94
C GLU A 220 -1.04 -13.31 -17.41
N LEU A 221 -0.63 -12.48 -16.44
CA LEU A 221 0.69 -12.58 -15.82
C LEU A 221 0.88 -13.90 -15.05
N LEU A 222 -0.16 -14.44 -14.41
CA LEU A 222 -0.11 -15.75 -13.75
C LEU A 222 0.18 -16.92 -14.71
N SER A 223 -0.08 -16.76 -16.00
CA SER A 223 0.23 -17.74 -17.05
C SER A 223 1.45 -17.39 -17.89
N ASP A 224 2.10 -16.26 -17.61
CA ASP A 224 3.31 -15.84 -18.31
C ASP A 224 4.51 -16.72 -17.95
N SER A 225 5.24 -17.19 -18.96
CA SER A 225 6.38 -18.10 -18.74
C SER A 225 7.49 -17.48 -17.90
N TYR A 226 7.76 -16.19 -18.08
CA TYR A 226 8.78 -15.50 -17.28
C TYR A 226 8.39 -15.44 -15.80
N ILE A 227 7.12 -15.16 -15.49
CA ILE A 227 6.58 -15.14 -14.13
C ILE A 227 6.64 -16.53 -13.49
N LEU A 228 6.21 -17.55 -14.23
CA LEU A 228 6.22 -18.95 -13.78
C LEU A 228 7.64 -19.40 -13.44
N ASP A 229 8.60 -19.16 -14.33
CA ASP A 229 9.98 -19.61 -14.17
C ASP A 229 10.73 -18.83 -13.09
N THR A 230 10.54 -17.49 -13.04
CA THR A 230 11.35 -16.59 -12.21
C THR A 230 10.82 -16.46 -10.79
N TYR A 231 9.49 -16.39 -10.63
CA TYR A 231 8.86 -16.02 -9.37
C TYR A 231 8.01 -17.12 -8.73
N LEU A 232 7.39 -17.99 -9.52
CA LEU A 232 6.50 -19.03 -8.99
C LEU A 232 7.15 -20.41 -8.92
N GLY A 233 8.33 -20.60 -9.51
CA GLY A 233 9.10 -21.84 -9.43
C GLY A 233 8.41 -23.04 -10.07
N VAL A 234 7.45 -22.83 -10.96
CA VAL A 234 6.76 -23.87 -11.71
C VAL A 234 7.53 -24.10 -13.00
N LYS A 235 8.17 -25.29 -13.10
CA LYS A 235 8.84 -25.74 -14.32
C LYS A 235 7.92 -26.64 -15.13
#